data_4997f825fa11811cbdc6a3c8ad2a0845
#
_entry.id   4997f825fa11811cbdc6a3c8ad2a0845
#
_cell.length_a   1.000
_cell.length_b   1.000
_cell.length_c   1.000
_cell.angle_alpha   90.00
_cell.angle_beta   90.00
_cell.angle_gamma   90.00
#
_symmetry.space_group_name_H-M   'P 1'
#
loop_
_entity.id
_entity.type
_entity.pdbx_description
1 polymer ?
#
loop_
_entity_poly.entity_id
_entity_poly.type
_entity_poly.pdbx_seq_one_letter_code
_entity_poly.pdbx_strand_id
1 'polypeptide(L)'
;MRTLFIIISLLAATAAYSQSSPQITVSTEKVKVNGSVLYVHKVKGGETLYSLAKAYNVAIDDIVRQNESLKSGLKEGTTIYIPSSTPAPATGKPEAQPVAENTVTGTSEIKDVIADKDEVRRIDGWQLSGENIKKYSRKKHKAKWYEHVGDLAVKYKVSAEAIMSFNNLETKRLKKKQVVYIPNELFLELLEKSSLPEEVKVPEEEKPATEEVKQEEDVKVQEETSLFGKNSIAYILPLNLRDTLGPNASFMDFYAGALLAADTLKNLGHDLTITLVDQSAGNNAARFDNTTIIGPVKGSDMEKFLPTAGSGNTVISPMDINTGKLVAGNRNFVQIAPSQEDQLANLMDLLATRISLDNSVMIIYERNGADGALVEAAKRMANERGILYNTLSYDILQGREMMDKIKDALEPGLDNLVLIPSNSEAFVSDVVRNLNLLYTNPAQENRRSVMLFGTPRWRNFENIEVDYFHKMNLHLSIPYYVDYNKQLVKDFIMKYRALYNCEPTPFAFQGFDITMMSCGYENYTLQSNYKFKKDNAGDGLRNTGNTNIVYNKDYTISVIE
;
A
#
# COMPACT_ATOMS: atom_id res chain seq x y z
N MET A 1 -17.05 57.79 -19.85
CA MET A 1 -16.18 57.92 -18.67
C MET A 1 -16.73 57.30 -17.37
N ARG A 2 -17.98 56.83 -17.30
CA ARG A 2 -18.53 56.14 -16.09
C ARG A 2 -18.32 54.63 -16.07
N THR A 3 -18.04 53.99 -17.18
CA THR A 3 -17.80 52.55 -17.28
C THR A 3 -16.35 52.13 -16.99
N LEU A 4 -15.41 53.08 -17.05
CA LEU A 4 -13.99 52.81 -16.79
C LEU A 4 -13.65 52.76 -15.28
N PHE A 5 -14.45 53.42 -14.44
CA PHE A 5 -14.25 53.42 -12.98
C PHE A 5 -14.76 52.15 -12.27
N ILE A 6 -15.70 51.43 -12.88
CA ILE A 6 -16.24 50.18 -12.30
C ILE A 6 -15.29 49.00 -12.53
N ILE A 7 -14.52 49.01 -13.61
CA ILE A 7 -13.54 47.92 -13.89
C ILE A 7 -12.29 48.07 -13.02
N ILE A 8 -11.89 49.28 -12.65
CA ILE A 8 -10.73 49.50 -11.77
C ILE A 8 -11.06 49.16 -10.30
N SER A 9 -12.30 49.32 -9.86
CA SER A 9 -12.71 48.94 -8.51
C SER A 9 -12.92 47.43 -8.33
N LEU A 10 -13.16 46.66 -9.42
CA LEU A 10 -13.26 45.18 -9.35
C LEU A 10 -11.89 44.50 -9.38
N LEU A 11 -10.86 45.13 -9.96
CA LEU A 11 -9.48 44.60 -9.95
C LEU A 11 -8.75 44.83 -8.61
N ALA A 12 -9.20 45.78 -7.79
CA ALA A 12 -8.62 46.04 -6.47
C ALA A 12 -9.15 45.10 -5.37
N ALA A 13 -10.24 44.35 -5.63
CA ALA A 13 -10.83 43.42 -4.65
C ALA A 13 -10.28 41.96 -4.72
N THR A 14 -9.48 41.65 -5.73
CA THR A 14 -8.90 40.28 -5.88
C THR A 14 -7.47 40.15 -5.37
N ALA A 15 -6.86 41.19 -4.84
CA ALA A 15 -5.49 41.18 -4.32
C ALA A 15 -5.37 40.95 -2.80
N ALA A 16 -6.46 40.61 -2.09
CA ALA A 16 -6.48 40.51 -0.62
C ALA A 16 -6.72 39.12 -0.03
N TYR A 17 -6.53 38.06 -0.80
CA TYR A 17 -6.52 36.68 -0.25
C TYR A 17 -5.21 35.95 -0.58
N SER A 18 -4.08 36.61 -0.31
CA SER A 18 -2.85 35.89 0.00
C SER A 18 -2.91 35.55 1.48
N GLN A 19 -3.29 34.32 1.82
CA GLN A 19 -3.10 33.80 3.17
C GLN A 19 -1.58 33.71 3.41
N SER A 20 -1.01 34.74 4.00
CA SER A 20 0.31 34.69 4.60
C SER A 20 0.26 33.61 5.68
N SER A 21 1.06 32.56 5.55
CA SER A 21 1.30 31.59 6.62
C SER A 21 1.62 32.39 7.90
N PRO A 22 0.96 32.07 9.03
CA PRO A 22 1.19 32.83 10.27
C PRO A 22 2.66 32.76 10.63
N GLN A 23 3.32 33.92 10.74
CA GLN A 23 4.73 34.01 11.10
C GLN A 23 4.82 33.69 12.61
N ILE A 24 5.34 32.50 12.94
CA ILE A 24 5.45 32.05 14.32
C ILE A 24 6.54 32.84 15.02
N THR A 25 6.18 33.49 16.10
CA THR A 25 7.13 34.15 16.98
C THR A 25 7.65 33.15 18.00
N VAL A 26 8.93 32.80 17.94
CA VAL A 26 9.58 31.91 18.90
C VAL A 26 9.53 32.55 20.29
N SER A 27 9.04 31.81 21.28
CA SER A 27 8.96 32.26 22.66
C SER A 27 10.37 32.47 23.26
N THR A 28 10.53 33.55 24.02
CA THR A 28 11.75 33.80 24.79
C THR A 28 11.69 33.20 26.18
N GLU A 29 10.51 32.76 26.60
CA GLU A 29 10.30 32.15 27.90
C GLU A 29 10.79 30.70 27.92
N LYS A 30 11.61 30.36 28.93
CA LYS A 30 12.21 29.04 29.08
C LYS A 30 12.03 28.51 30.47
N VAL A 31 11.78 27.21 30.57
CA VAL A 31 11.68 26.49 31.84
C VAL A 31 12.66 25.32 31.87
N LYS A 32 13.22 25.00 33.03
CA LYS A 32 14.09 23.84 33.20
C LYS A 32 13.31 22.71 33.86
N VAL A 33 13.12 21.60 33.13
CA VAL A 33 12.41 20.42 33.63
C VAL A 33 13.31 19.20 33.46
N ASN A 34 13.56 18.47 34.55
CA ASN A 34 14.41 17.26 34.57
C ASN A 34 15.78 17.44 33.88
N GLY A 35 16.41 18.59 34.10
CA GLY A 35 17.72 18.88 33.49
C GLY A 35 17.70 19.43 32.07
N SER A 36 16.60 19.34 31.34
CA SER A 36 16.41 19.86 30.00
C SER A 36 15.80 21.26 30.02
N VAL A 37 16.27 22.12 29.10
CA VAL A 37 15.70 23.47 28.91
C VAL A 37 14.62 23.40 27.84
N LEU A 38 13.42 23.83 28.16
CA LEU A 38 12.27 23.83 27.29
C LEU A 38 11.77 25.27 27.09
N TYR A 39 11.37 25.61 25.87
CA TYR A 39 10.62 26.84 25.60
C TYR A 39 9.17 26.66 26.03
N VAL A 40 8.58 27.68 26.60
CA VAL A 40 7.15 27.74 26.91
C VAL A 40 6.45 28.49 25.81
N HIS A 41 5.62 27.80 25.02
CA HIS A 41 4.90 28.39 23.89
C HIS A 41 3.39 28.28 24.11
N LYS A 42 2.69 29.43 24.01
CA LYS A 42 1.22 29.46 24.03
C LYS A 42 0.71 29.45 22.57
N VAL A 43 0.03 28.39 22.20
CA VAL A 43 -0.47 28.14 20.85
C VAL A 43 -1.46 29.24 20.43
N LYS A 44 -1.24 29.81 19.26
CA LYS A 44 -2.12 30.83 18.65
C LYS A 44 -2.96 30.20 17.54
N GLY A 45 -4.06 30.87 17.17
CA GLY A 45 -4.92 30.45 16.08
C GLY A 45 -4.15 30.30 14.76
N GLY A 46 -4.37 29.19 14.06
CA GLY A 46 -3.68 28.88 12.80
C GLY A 46 -2.29 28.26 12.92
N GLU A 47 -1.71 28.15 14.12
CA GLU A 47 -0.45 27.44 14.32
C GLU A 47 -0.65 25.92 14.27
N THR A 48 0.29 25.21 13.66
CA THR A 48 0.30 23.75 13.57
C THR A 48 1.55 23.19 14.22
N LEU A 49 1.53 21.92 14.64
CA LEU A 49 2.72 21.25 15.17
C LEU A 49 3.91 21.33 14.20
N TYR A 50 3.63 21.25 12.91
CA TYR A 50 4.65 21.40 11.87
C TYR A 50 5.26 22.79 11.82
N SER A 51 4.42 23.84 11.86
CA SER A 51 4.92 25.23 11.82
C SER A 51 5.72 25.56 13.10
N LEU A 52 5.31 25.03 14.26
CA LEU A 52 6.04 25.15 15.51
C LEU A 52 7.38 24.40 15.47
N ALA A 53 7.38 23.14 15.04
CA ALA A 53 8.59 22.33 14.90
C ALA A 53 9.64 23.02 14.00
N LYS A 54 9.17 23.60 12.88
CA LYS A 54 10.02 24.37 11.96
C LYS A 54 10.56 25.66 12.59
N ALA A 55 9.73 26.41 13.30
CA ALA A 55 10.12 27.68 13.92
C ALA A 55 11.14 27.49 15.05
N TYR A 56 11.01 26.42 15.82
CA TYR A 56 11.89 26.08 16.93
C TYR A 56 13.05 25.17 16.53
N ASN A 57 13.11 24.71 15.27
CA ASN A 57 14.10 23.78 14.72
C ASN A 57 14.24 22.49 15.53
N VAL A 58 13.10 21.84 15.83
CA VAL A 58 13.01 20.59 16.58
C VAL A 58 12.10 19.59 15.86
N ALA A 59 12.27 18.30 16.13
CA ALA A 59 11.37 17.29 15.55
C ALA A 59 9.97 17.36 16.20
N ILE A 60 8.92 17.08 15.41
CA ILE A 60 7.53 17.04 15.89
C ILE A 60 7.40 16.04 17.05
N ASP A 61 8.04 14.87 16.91
CA ASP A 61 8.03 13.82 17.92
C ASP A 61 8.62 14.26 19.26
N ASP A 62 9.61 15.15 19.24
CA ASP A 62 10.20 15.70 20.46
C ASP A 62 9.24 16.65 21.17
N ILE A 63 8.45 17.44 20.41
CA ILE A 63 7.40 18.30 20.97
C ILE A 63 6.29 17.43 21.56
N VAL A 64 5.83 16.40 20.84
CA VAL A 64 4.74 15.51 21.30
C VAL A 64 5.17 14.73 22.54
N ARG A 65 6.42 14.26 22.60
CA ARG A 65 6.97 13.50 23.75
C ARG A 65 7.00 14.33 25.03
N GLN A 66 7.20 15.64 24.93
CA GLN A 66 7.23 16.56 26.07
C GLN A 66 5.84 17.03 26.50
N ASN A 67 4.79 16.76 25.72
CA ASN A 67 3.45 17.29 25.93
C ASN A 67 2.38 16.20 25.75
N GLU A 68 2.03 15.50 26.82
CA GLU A 68 0.99 14.44 26.74
C GLU A 68 -0.38 14.96 26.26
N SER A 69 -0.68 16.23 26.51
CA SER A 69 -1.91 16.89 26.04
C SER A 69 -2.04 16.92 24.51
N LEU A 70 -0.93 16.81 23.77
CA LEU A 70 -0.93 16.81 22.30
C LEU A 70 -1.40 15.49 21.69
N LYS A 71 -1.56 14.43 22.48
CA LYS A 71 -2.20 13.19 22.03
C LYS A 71 -3.66 13.41 21.60
N SER A 72 -4.31 14.44 22.09
CA SER A 72 -5.66 14.88 21.71
C SER A 72 -5.68 16.00 20.66
N GLY A 73 -4.53 16.32 20.05
CA GLY A 73 -4.36 17.38 19.06
C GLY A 73 -3.94 18.73 19.64
N LEU A 74 -3.42 19.60 18.75
CA LEU A 74 -3.01 20.97 19.10
C LEU A 74 -4.25 21.87 19.17
N LYS A 75 -4.46 22.53 20.30
CA LYS A 75 -5.59 23.46 20.49
C LYS A 75 -5.07 24.87 20.76
N GLU A 76 -5.72 25.88 20.18
CA GLU A 76 -5.45 27.29 20.43
C GLU A 76 -5.57 27.61 21.93
N GLY A 77 -4.67 28.46 22.42
CA GLY A 77 -4.61 28.85 23.84
C GLY A 77 -3.90 27.86 24.76
N THR A 78 -3.59 26.65 24.29
CA THR A 78 -2.84 25.64 25.06
C THR A 78 -1.39 26.06 25.20
N THR A 79 -0.82 25.90 26.41
CA THR A 79 0.62 26.07 26.61
C THR A 79 1.34 24.74 26.38
N ILE A 80 2.36 24.75 25.53
CA ILE A 80 3.17 23.59 25.23
C ILE A 80 4.65 23.84 25.52
N TYR A 81 5.38 22.78 25.78
CA TYR A 81 6.81 22.80 26.12
C TYR A 81 7.61 22.26 24.93
N ILE A 82 8.50 23.07 24.38
CA ILE A 82 9.27 22.74 23.18
C ILE A 82 10.75 22.61 23.54
N PRO A 83 11.43 21.48 23.25
CA PRO A 83 12.84 21.28 23.57
C PRO A 83 13.72 22.38 22.94
N SER A 84 14.69 22.86 23.70
CA SER A 84 15.70 23.80 23.19
C SER A 84 16.80 23.01 22.51
N SER A 85 16.88 23.05 21.17
CA SER A 85 18.01 22.53 20.41
C SER A 85 19.17 23.52 20.54
N THR A 86 20.08 23.35 21.49
CA THR A 86 21.35 24.07 21.52
C THR A 86 22.43 23.12 20.99
N PRO A 87 23.06 23.37 19.83
CA PRO A 87 24.32 22.72 19.51
C PRO A 87 25.38 23.32 20.42
N ALA A 88 26.10 22.49 21.18
CA ALA A 88 27.25 22.93 21.94
C ALA A 88 28.36 23.39 20.99
N PRO A 89 29.06 24.51 21.26
CA PRO A 89 30.23 24.92 20.49
C PRO A 89 31.39 23.99 20.75
N ALA A 90 32.03 23.58 19.66
CA ALA A 90 33.27 22.80 19.69
C ALA A 90 34.43 23.65 20.18
N THR A 91 35.06 23.30 21.29
CA THR A 91 36.52 23.51 21.53
C THR A 91 37.00 22.73 22.74
N GLY A 92 38.13 22.03 22.55
CA GLY A 92 39.13 21.76 23.58
C GLY A 92 39.06 20.40 24.29
N LYS A 93 39.92 19.48 23.87
CA LYS A 93 40.53 18.36 24.63
C LYS A 93 41.55 18.92 25.64
N PRO A 94 42.12 18.22 26.63
CA PRO A 94 41.95 16.82 27.09
C PRO A 94 41.92 16.63 28.62
N GLU A 95 41.75 15.45 29.08
CA GLU A 95 42.61 14.69 30.02
C GLU A 95 41.82 13.83 31.04
N ALA A 96 42.46 12.78 31.45
CA ALA A 96 42.00 11.50 31.88
C ALA A 96 41.82 11.30 33.38
N GLN A 97 40.98 10.29 33.70
CA GLN A 97 41.10 9.28 34.76
C GLN A 97 40.75 9.63 36.22
N PRO A 98 40.55 8.60 37.09
CA PRO A 98 39.74 7.37 36.99
C PRO A 98 38.89 7.02 38.26
N VAL A 99 38.12 5.91 38.15
CA VAL A 99 37.77 4.88 39.15
C VAL A 99 36.75 5.17 40.25
N ALA A 100 35.67 4.40 40.30
CA ALA A 100 35.41 3.33 41.26
C ALA A 100 34.11 2.56 40.97
N GLU A 101 34.24 1.24 40.95
CA GLU A 101 33.23 0.20 41.08
C GLU A 101 32.29 0.41 42.26
N ASN A 102 31.00 0.04 42.09
CA ASN A 102 30.37 -0.87 43.03
C ASN A 102 29.11 -1.50 42.45
N THR A 103 29.16 -2.80 42.44
CA THR A 103 28.17 -3.84 42.19
C THR A 103 27.00 -3.74 43.18
N VAL A 104 25.74 -3.84 42.71
CA VAL A 104 24.68 -4.61 43.41
C VAL A 104 23.69 -5.14 42.36
N THR A 105 23.55 -6.45 42.39
CA THR A 105 22.57 -7.34 41.75
C THR A 105 21.11 -6.97 42.02
N GLY A 106 20.28 -7.12 41.02
CA GLY A 106 18.83 -7.08 41.15
C GLY A 106 18.15 -7.47 39.83
N THR A 107 17.90 -8.75 39.68
CA THR A 107 17.17 -9.41 38.58
C THR A 107 15.73 -8.90 38.51
N SER A 108 15.29 -8.42 37.38
CA SER A 108 13.91 -8.55 36.94
C SER A 108 13.86 -8.49 35.40
N GLU A 109 13.39 -9.59 34.87
CA GLU A 109 13.18 -9.87 33.44
C GLU A 109 12.19 -8.86 32.85
N ILE A 110 12.64 -8.15 31.81
CA ILE A 110 11.74 -7.53 30.85
C ILE A 110 12.00 -8.27 29.55
N LYS A 111 11.01 -9.04 29.13
CA LYS A 111 10.98 -9.75 27.87
C LYS A 111 11.17 -8.79 26.71
N ASP A 112 12.24 -8.99 25.97
CA ASP A 112 12.47 -8.39 24.67
C ASP A 112 11.30 -8.66 23.74
N VAL A 113 10.76 -7.60 23.16
CA VAL A 113 9.86 -7.63 22.03
C VAL A 113 10.65 -8.19 20.85
N ILE A 114 10.26 -9.35 20.40
CA ILE A 114 10.83 -10.08 19.27
C ILE A 114 10.72 -9.20 18.03
N ALA A 115 11.86 -8.71 17.56
CA ALA A 115 12.00 -8.18 16.22
C ALA A 115 11.85 -9.33 15.23
N ASP A 116 10.98 -9.15 14.26
CA ASP A 116 10.70 -10.02 13.13
C ASP A 116 12.02 -10.54 12.52
N LYS A 117 12.34 -11.80 12.78
CA LYS A 117 13.42 -12.51 12.09
C LYS A 117 12.80 -13.09 10.83
N ASP A 118 13.04 -12.43 9.69
CA ASP A 118 12.84 -13.08 8.39
C ASP A 118 13.54 -14.45 8.43
N GLU A 119 12.80 -15.55 8.21
CA GLU A 119 13.37 -16.88 8.03
C GLU A 119 14.18 -16.91 6.74
N VAL A 120 15.45 -16.56 6.83
CA VAL A 120 16.39 -16.64 5.71
C VAL A 120 16.91 -18.06 5.63
N ARG A 121 16.71 -18.74 4.49
CA ARG A 121 17.32 -20.04 4.23
C ARG A 121 18.82 -19.97 4.40
N ARG A 122 19.37 -20.87 5.20
CA ARG A 122 20.81 -20.95 5.45
C ARG A 122 21.32 -22.31 5.02
N ILE A 123 22.47 -22.32 4.37
CA ILE A 123 23.16 -23.56 4.00
C ILE A 123 23.91 -24.03 5.24
N ASP A 124 23.66 -25.25 5.72
CA ASP A 124 24.34 -25.82 6.87
C ASP A 124 25.85 -25.86 6.67
N GLY A 125 26.59 -25.32 7.65
CA GLY A 125 28.04 -25.20 7.58
C GLY A 125 28.57 -24.07 6.70
N TRP A 126 27.71 -23.20 6.13
CA TRP A 126 28.18 -22.07 5.33
C TRP A 126 28.92 -21.03 6.16
N GLN A 127 30.14 -20.72 5.76
CA GLN A 127 30.97 -19.66 6.35
C GLN A 127 31.45 -18.70 5.28
N LEU A 128 31.43 -17.39 5.59
CA LEU A 128 31.93 -16.34 4.72
C LEU A 128 33.48 -16.29 4.78
N SER A 129 34.14 -17.31 4.22
CA SER A 129 35.60 -17.46 4.15
C SER A 129 36.16 -16.82 2.89
N GLY A 130 37.48 -16.52 2.90
CA GLY A 130 38.16 -15.95 1.73
C GLY A 130 38.10 -16.85 0.49
N GLU A 131 38.02 -18.18 0.66
CA GLU A 131 37.87 -19.16 -0.41
C GLU A 131 36.45 -19.15 -0.97
N ASN A 132 35.44 -19.16 -0.10
CA ASN A 132 34.05 -19.10 -0.48
C ASN A 132 33.70 -17.77 -1.18
N ILE A 133 34.26 -16.67 -0.73
CA ILE A 133 34.10 -15.36 -1.39
C ILE A 133 34.68 -15.42 -2.80
N LYS A 134 35.88 -15.96 -3.01
CA LYS A 134 36.50 -16.06 -4.34
C LYS A 134 35.71 -16.98 -5.28
N LYS A 135 35.18 -18.10 -4.77
CA LYS A 135 34.51 -19.13 -5.58
C LYS A 135 33.05 -18.76 -5.89
N TYR A 136 32.33 -18.21 -4.92
CA TYR A 136 30.87 -18.07 -4.97
C TYR A 136 30.38 -16.61 -5.02
N SER A 137 31.27 -15.59 -5.02
CA SER A 137 30.85 -14.21 -5.24
C SER A 137 31.27 -13.69 -6.61
N ARG A 138 30.42 -12.88 -7.22
CA ARG A 138 30.73 -12.19 -8.47
C ARG A 138 31.19 -10.75 -8.28
N LYS A 139 30.83 -10.12 -7.15
CA LYS A 139 31.16 -8.72 -6.89
C LYS A 139 31.17 -8.38 -5.40
N LYS A 140 32.05 -7.43 -5.03
CA LYS A 140 32.09 -6.82 -3.70
C LYS A 140 31.40 -5.45 -3.76
N HIS A 141 30.44 -5.21 -2.88
CA HIS A 141 29.72 -3.95 -2.75
C HIS A 141 29.98 -3.32 -1.38
N LYS A 142 30.16 -2.00 -1.34
CA LYS A 142 30.29 -1.22 -0.10
C LYS A 142 29.03 -0.40 0.09
N ALA A 143 28.20 -0.81 1.03
CA ALA A 143 26.88 -0.23 1.25
C ALA A 143 26.96 1.27 1.59
N LYS A 144 26.10 2.04 0.98
CA LYS A 144 25.87 3.44 1.33
C LYS A 144 24.92 3.49 2.53
N TRP A 145 24.81 4.64 3.18
CA TRP A 145 24.03 4.79 4.41
C TRP A 145 22.51 4.58 4.23
N TYR A 146 22.03 4.65 3.01
CA TYR A 146 20.64 4.50 2.62
C TYR A 146 20.32 3.19 1.88
N GLU A 147 21.33 2.36 1.56
CA GLU A 147 21.13 1.10 0.83
C GLU A 147 20.73 -0.02 1.79
N HIS A 148 19.75 -0.83 1.36
CA HIS A 148 19.29 -2.05 1.99
C HIS A 148 19.63 -3.27 1.13
N VAL A 149 19.47 -4.48 1.68
CA VAL A 149 19.68 -5.71 0.91
C VAL A 149 18.77 -5.79 -0.31
N GLY A 150 17.53 -5.28 -0.20
CA GLY A 150 16.60 -5.19 -1.32
C GLY A 150 17.13 -4.36 -2.50
N ASP A 151 17.78 -3.23 -2.21
CA ASP A 151 18.37 -2.38 -3.25
C ASP A 151 19.52 -3.10 -3.97
N LEU A 152 20.31 -3.89 -3.23
CA LEU A 152 21.37 -4.70 -3.81
C LEU A 152 20.82 -5.89 -4.60
N ALA A 153 19.73 -6.48 -4.16
CA ALA A 153 19.01 -7.56 -4.85
C ALA A 153 18.58 -7.11 -6.24
N VAL A 154 17.91 -5.98 -6.31
CA VAL A 154 17.48 -5.35 -7.58
C VAL A 154 18.68 -4.97 -8.44
N LYS A 155 19.64 -4.23 -7.87
CA LYS A 155 20.84 -3.72 -8.58
C LYS A 155 21.68 -4.82 -9.20
N TYR A 156 21.78 -5.96 -8.54
CA TYR A 156 22.62 -7.07 -8.97
C TYR A 156 21.82 -8.26 -9.53
N LYS A 157 20.49 -8.14 -9.68
CA LYS A 157 19.61 -9.21 -10.18
C LYS A 157 19.83 -10.54 -9.45
N VAL A 158 19.81 -10.49 -8.12
CA VAL A 158 19.96 -11.64 -7.23
C VAL A 158 18.93 -11.51 -6.13
N SER A 159 18.32 -12.60 -5.70
CA SER A 159 17.32 -12.55 -4.63
C SER A 159 17.90 -11.96 -3.33
N ALA A 160 17.10 -11.20 -2.61
CA ALA A 160 17.49 -10.64 -1.30
C ALA A 160 17.89 -11.76 -0.33
N GLU A 161 17.16 -12.88 -0.37
CA GLU A 161 17.44 -14.09 0.40
C GLU A 161 18.84 -14.65 0.11
N ALA A 162 19.23 -14.77 -1.17
CA ALA A 162 20.55 -15.27 -1.54
C ALA A 162 21.67 -14.34 -1.06
N ILE A 163 21.48 -13.01 -1.11
CA ILE A 163 22.44 -12.05 -0.59
C ILE A 163 22.56 -12.16 0.93
N MET A 164 21.44 -12.32 1.64
CA MET A 164 21.41 -12.48 3.10
C MET A 164 22.05 -13.78 3.53
N SER A 165 21.70 -14.89 2.88
CA SER A 165 22.27 -16.21 3.12
C SER A 165 23.79 -16.23 2.89
N PHE A 166 24.24 -15.67 1.75
CA PHE A 166 25.68 -15.61 1.41
C PHE A 166 26.50 -14.84 2.45
N ASN A 167 25.98 -13.71 2.92
CA ASN A 167 26.69 -12.78 3.82
C ASN A 167 26.40 -13.03 5.31
N ASN A 168 25.62 -14.07 5.66
CA ASN A 168 25.16 -14.36 7.02
C ASN A 168 24.47 -13.15 7.68
N LEU A 169 23.62 -12.42 6.92
CA LEU A 169 22.91 -11.27 7.42
C LEU A 169 21.63 -11.73 8.16
N GLU A 170 21.37 -11.12 9.30
CA GLU A 170 20.15 -11.38 10.10
C GLU A 170 19.02 -10.40 9.78
N THR A 171 19.35 -9.26 9.17
CA THR A 171 18.38 -8.22 8.81
C THR A 171 18.66 -7.66 7.42
N LYS A 172 17.62 -7.19 6.75
CA LYS A 172 17.74 -6.53 5.44
C LYS A 172 18.41 -5.16 5.51
N ARG A 173 18.62 -4.61 6.71
CA ARG A 173 19.21 -3.28 6.91
C ARG A 173 20.74 -3.36 6.92
N LEU A 174 21.39 -2.57 6.07
CA LEU A 174 22.83 -2.51 5.98
C LEU A 174 23.41 -1.33 6.77
N LYS A 175 24.58 -1.53 7.40
CA LYS A 175 25.30 -0.44 8.07
C LYS A 175 26.10 0.37 7.04
N LYS A 176 26.24 1.67 7.26
CA LYS A 176 27.07 2.55 6.42
C LYS A 176 28.48 1.98 6.25
N LYS A 177 28.94 1.88 5.00
CA LYS A 177 30.23 1.27 4.62
C LYS A 177 30.35 -0.23 4.86
N GLN A 178 29.28 -0.94 5.21
CA GLN A 178 29.28 -2.39 5.33
C GLN A 178 29.64 -3.02 3.99
N VAL A 179 30.51 -4.02 4.04
CA VAL A 179 30.89 -4.79 2.85
C VAL A 179 29.94 -5.93 2.68
N VAL A 180 29.31 -6.01 1.51
CA VAL A 180 28.37 -7.06 1.12
C VAL A 180 28.91 -7.72 -0.15
N TYR A 181 28.98 -9.03 -0.18
CA TYR A 181 29.41 -9.80 -1.33
C TYR A 181 28.17 -10.29 -2.08
N ILE A 182 28.17 -10.10 -3.39
CA ILE A 182 27.05 -10.48 -4.25
C ILE A 182 27.31 -11.89 -4.76
N PRO A 183 26.42 -12.86 -4.48
CA PRO A 183 26.61 -14.25 -4.90
C PRO A 183 26.57 -14.39 -6.42
N ASN A 184 27.24 -15.42 -6.94
CA ASN A 184 27.16 -15.82 -8.32
C ASN A 184 26.20 -17.04 -8.50
N GLU A 185 26.05 -17.50 -9.72
CA GLU A 185 25.15 -18.61 -10.07
C GLU A 185 25.47 -19.90 -9.34
N LEU A 186 26.75 -20.19 -9.09
CA LEU A 186 27.17 -21.38 -8.33
C LEU A 186 26.66 -21.40 -6.89
N PHE A 187 26.54 -20.23 -6.25
CA PHE A 187 25.96 -20.14 -4.92
C PHE A 187 24.44 -20.29 -4.96
N LEU A 188 23.79 -19.76 -6.00
CA LEU A 188 22.33 -19.90 -6.18
C LEU A 188 21.95 -21.38 -6.35
N GLU A 189 22.67 -22.12 -7.17
CA GLU A 189 22.50 -23.58 -7.32
C GLU A 189 22.74 -24.34 -6.00
N LEU A 190 23.71 -23.90 -5.20
CA LEU A 190 23.99 -24.50 -3.89
C LEU A 190 22.84 -24.26 -2.91
N LEU A 191 22.27 -23.06 -2.93
CA LEU A 191 21.12 -22.67 -2.11
C LEU A 191 19.85 -23.42 -2.51
N GLU A 192 19.63 -23.65 -3.81
CA GLU A 192 18.50 -24.45 -4.32
C GLU A 192 18.63 -25.93 -3.95
N LYS A 193 19.82 -26.52 -4.07
CA LYS A 193 20.09 -27.92 -3.70
C LYS A 193 19.93 -28.18 -2.21
N SER A 194 20.12 -27.19 -1.34
CA SER A 194 19.90 -27.31 0.09
C SER A 194 18.42 -27.33 0.49
N SER A 195 17.50 -27.16 -0.46
CA SER A 195 16.05 -27.11 -0.24
C SER A 195 15.29 -28.38 -0.62
N LEU A 196 15.97 -29.45 -1.09
CA LEU A 196 15.34 -30.72 -1.40
C LEU A 196 15.37 -31.65 -0.17
N PRO A 197 14.25 -32.27 0.25
CA PRO A 197 14.26 -33.30 1.26
C PRO A 197 15.05 -34.51 0.77
N GLU A 198 15.83 -35.17 1.64
CA GLU A 198 16.54 -36.39 1.32
C GLU A 198 15.57 -37.47 0.80
N GLU A 199 15.72 -37.83 -0.48
CA GLU A 199 15.07 -39.01 -1.04
C GLU A 199 15.73 -40.29 -0.51
N VAL A 200 14.91 -41.11 0.12
CA VAL A 200 15.24 -42.50 0.51
C VAL A 200 15.54 -43.30 -0.76
N LYS A 201 16.76 -43.84 -0.84
CA LYS A 201 17.19 -44.76 -1.89
C LYS A 201 16.38 -46.04 -1.85
N VAL A 202 15.70 -46.37 -2.95
CA VAL A 202 15.21 -47.72 -3.27
C VAL A 202 15.83 -48.15 -4.60
N PRO A 203 16.23 -49.47 -4.76
CA PRO A 203 17.18 -49.89 -5.77
C PRO A 203 16.62 -49.99 -7.19
N GLU A 204 17.52 -49.82 -8.11
CA GLU A 204 17.44 -49.96 -9.54
C GLU A 204 16.94 -51.33 -9.99
N GLU A 205 15.90 -51.40 -10.82
CA GLU A 205 15.60 -52.57 -11.67
C GLU A 205 15.37 -52.12 -13.11
N GLU A 206 15.86 -52.95 -13.99
CA GLU A 206 16.23 -52.77 -15.39
C GLU A 206 15.09 -52.40 -16.36
N LYS A 207 15.52 -51.73 -17.45
CA LYS A 207 14.78 -51.51 -18.70
C LYS A 207 14.42 -52.81 -19.41
N PRO A 208 13.37 -52.80 -20.27
CA PRO A 208 13.65 -53.04 -21.69
C PRO A 208 13.11 -51.93 -22.63
N ALA A 209 13.79 -51.95 -23.76
CA ALA A 209 13.71 -50.99 -24.84
C ALA A 209 12.56 -51.26 -25.84
N THR A 210 12.40 -50.24 -26.73
CA THR A 210 11.79 -50.23 -28.07
C THR A 210 10.30 -49.90 -28.14
N GLU A 211 9.88 -48.84 -28.78
CA GLU A 211 9.86 -48.60 -30.25
C GLU A 211 9.56 -47.15 -30.61
N GLU A 212 10.25 -46.66 -31.63
CA GLU A 212 10.03 -45.38 -32.31
C GLU A 212 8.68 -45.36 -33.04
N VAL A 213 7.92 -44.27 -32.91
CA VAL A 213 7.06 -43.77 -33.97
C VAL A 213 7.26 -42.27 -34.10
N LYS A 214 7.90 -41.90 -35.22
CA LYS A 214 7.96 -40.53 -35.72
C LYS A 214 6.56 -40.06 -36.12
N GLN A 215 6.16 -38.90 -35.64
CA GLN A 215 5.38 -37.95 -36.43
C GLN A 215 5.84 -36.54 -36.07
N GLU A 216 6.50 -35.93 -37.00
CA GLU A 216 6.80 -34.51 -37.05
C GLU A 216 5.47 -33.77 -37.28
N GLU A 217 5.08 -32.97 -36.32
CA GLU A 217 4.27 -31.77 -36.57
C GLU A 217 5.02 -30.58 -35.98
N ASP A 218 5.53 -29.75 -36.88
CA ASP A 218 6.06 -28.42 -36.61
C ASP A 218 4.98 -27.54 -35.94
N VAL A 219 4.85 -27.62 -34.65
CA VAL A 219 4.21 -26.56 -33.87
C VAL A 219 5.28 -25.51 -33.61
N LYS A 220 5.28 -24.46 -34.41
CA LYS A 220 5.95 -23.21 -34.10
C LYS A 220 5.48 -22.79 -32.72
N VAL A 221 6.32 -22.98 -31.69
CA VAL A 221 6.21 -22.34 -30.40
C VAL A 221 6.33 -20.84 -30.70
N GLN A 222 5.19 -20.16 -30.81
CA GLN A 222 5.17 -18.70 -30.75
C GLN A 222 5.69 -18.34 -29.38
N GLU A 223 6.85 -17.71 -29.29
CA GLU A 223 7.36 -17.06 -28.11
C GLU A 223 6.22 -16.18 -27.57
N GLU A 224 5.71 -16.49 -26.40
CA GLU A 224 4.79 -15.61 -25.68
C GLU A 224 5.56 -14.31 -25.39
N THR A 225 5.32 -13.31 -26.22
CA THR A 225 5.87 -11.96 -26.00
C THR A 225 5.40 -11.49 -24.64
N SER A 226 6.34 -11.28 -23.72
CA SER A 226 6.04 -10.75 -22.39
C SER A 226 5.24 -9.44 -22.52
N LEU A 227 4.10 -9.36 -21.83
CA LEU A 227 3.26 -8.16 -21.85
C LEU A 227 3.96 -6.98 -21.16
N PHE A 228 4.93 -7.24 -20.31
CA PHE A 228 5.68 -6.24 -19.54
C PHE A 228 7.15 -6.18 -19.96
N GLY A 229 7.84 -5.12 -19.54
CA GLY A 229 9.28 -4.95 -19.79
C GLY A 229 9.63 -4.24 -21.08
N LYS A 230 8.67 -3.59 -21.75
CA LYS A 230 8.93 -2.76 -22.92
C LYS A 230 9.59 -1.44 -22.52
N ASN A 231 10.52 -0.96 -23.36
CA ASN A 231 11.25 0.30 -23.12
C ASN A 231 10.51 1.56 -23.62
N SER A 232 9.33 1.39 -24.23
CA SER A 232 8.47 2.49 -24.68
C SER A 232 7.15 2.47 -23.95
N ILE A 233 6.79 3.60 -23.32
CA ILE A 233 5.51 3.76 -22.62
C ILE A 233 4.80 4.99 -23.18
N ALA A 234 3.53 4.83 -23.53
CA ALA A 234 2.64 5.92 -23.93
C ALA A 234 1.52 6.10 -22.90
N TYR A 235 1.35 7.31 -22.41
CA TYR A 235 0.25 7.66 -21.52
C TYR A 235 -0.82 8.39 -22.32
N ILE A 236 -2.06 7.87 -22.31
CA ILE A 236 -3.24 8.51 -22.89
C ILE A 236 -4.15 8.93 -21.75
N LEU A 237 -4.02 10.19 -21.32
CA LEU A 237 -4.66 10.72 -20.12
C LEU A 237 -5.56 11.93 -20.44
N PRO A 238 -6.70 12.08 -19.76
CA PRO A 238 -7.57 13.26 -19.92
C PRO A 238 -7.01 14.45 -19.12
N LEU A 239 -5.93 15.05 -19.63
CA LEU A 239 -5.21 16.13 -18.95
C LEU A 239 -5.91 17.46 -19.03
N ASN A 240 -6.76 17.68 -20.05
CA ASN A 240 -7.50 18.91 -20.27
C ASN A 240 -6.60 20.15 -20.35
N LEU A 241 -5.43 20.05 -20.97
CA LEU A 241 -4.43 21.13 -21.01
C LEU A 241 -4.91 22.41 -21.68
N ARG A 242 -5.96 22.33 -22.50
CA ARG A 242 -6.56 23.47 -23.22
C ARG A 242 -7.88 23.94 -22.62
N ASP A 243 -8.30 23.33 -21.50
CA ASP A 243 -9.55 23.73 -20.85
C ASP A 243 -9.43 25.08 -20.15
N THR A 244 -10.45 25.89 -20.24
CA THR A 244 -10.53 27.19 -19.57
C THR A 244 -10.58 27.06 -18.03
N LEU A 245 -11.00 25.91 -17.52
CA LEU A 245 -11.00 25.58 -16.09
C LEU A 245 -9.62 25.09 -15.58
N GLY A 246 -8.65 25.00 -16.48
CA GLY A 246 -7.30 24.50 -16.17
C GLY A 246 -7.13 22.99 -16.32
N PRO A 247 -5.89 22.51 -16.19
CA PRO A 247 -5.55 21.10 -16.30
C PRO A 247 -6.24 20.24 -15.25
N ASN A 248 -6.50 18.99 -15.59
CA ASN A 248 -7.00 17.99 -14.64
C ASN A 248 -5.90 17.62 -13.64
N ALA A 249 -5.99 18.16 -12.42
CA ALA A 249 -4.98 18.01 -11.38
C ALA A 249 -4.70 16.54 -11.04
N SER A 250 -5.72 15.67 -11.00
CA SER A 250 -5.57 14.26 -10.68
C SER A 250 -4.70 13.51 -11.70
N PHE A 251 -4.88 13.76 -12.99
CA PHE A 251 -4.08 13.11 -14.03
C PHE A 251 -2.73 13.78 -14.26
N MET A 252 -2.59 15.06 -13.93
CA MET A 252 -1.27 15.68 -13.83
C MET A 252 -0.46 15.04 -12.72
N ASP A 253 -1.08 14.75 -11.58
CA ASP A 253 -0.48 14.10 -10.44
C ASP A 253 -0.11 12.64 -10.75
N PHE A 254 -0.99 11.91 -11.44
CA PHE A 254 -0.69 10.57 -11.97
C PHE A 254 0.58 10.58 -12.84
N TYR A 255 0.67 11.54 -13.77
CA TYR A 255 1.83 11.65 -14.64
C TYR A 255 3.10 12.06 -13.88
N ALA A 256 2.99 12.91 -12.87
CA ALA A 256 4.10 13.26 -11.99
C ALA A 256 4.66 12.04 -11.25
N GLY A 257 3.78 11.17 -10.74
CA GLY A 257 4.16 9.88 -10.16
C GLY A 257 4.85 8.96 -11.17
N ALA A 258 4.34 8.89 -12.40
CA ALA A 258 4.94 8.13 -13.48
C ALA A 258 6.36 8.61 -13.84
N LEU A 259 6.60 9.92 -13.84
CA LEU A 259 7.94 10.50 -14.08
C LEU A 259 8.92 10.12 -12.95
N LEU A 260 8.46 10.06 -11.70
CA LEU A 260 9.29 9.58 -10.58
C LEU A 260 9.64 8.09 -10.70
N ALA A 261 8.70 7.28 -11.21
CA ALA A 261 8.99 5.89 -11.54
C ALA A 261 10.03 5.78 -12.66
N ALA A 262 9.92 6.59 -13.70
CA ALA A 262 10.89 6.64 -14.79
C ALA A 262 12.30 7.05 -14.31
N ASP A 263 12.41 8.04 -13.40
CA ASP A 263 13.68 8.39 -12.77
C ASP A 263 14.24 7.21 -11.93
N THR A 264 13.37 6.51 -11.23
CA THR A 264 13.76 5.31 -10.48
C THR A 264 14.25 4.20 -11.40
N LEU A 265 13.53 3.92 -12.49
CA LEU A 265 13.89 2.93 -13.51
C LEU A 265 15.22 3.29 -14.20
N LYS A 266 15.44 4.55 -14.52
CA LYS A 266 16.70 5.03 -15.07
C LYS A 266 17.88 4.76 -14.11
N ASN A 267 17.70 4.97 -12.82
CA ASN A 267 18.70 4.64 -11.80
C ASN A 267 18.92 3.13 -11.66
N LEU A 268 17.94 2.30 -12.07
CA LEU A 268 18.05 0.84 -12.16
C LEU A 268 18.65 0.35 -13.49
N GLY A 269 18.97 1.29 -14.40
CA GLY A 269 19.60 0.99 -15.70
C GLY A 269 18.63 0.75 -16.85
N HIS A 270 17.34 1.16 -16.71
CA HIS A 270 16.35 1.13 -17.76
C HIS A 270 16.21 2.48 -18.44
N ASP A 271 16.49 2.55 -19.72
CA ASP A 271 16.22 3.72 -20.55
C ASP A 271 14.80 3.62 -21.11
N LEU A 272 13.92 4.54 -20.70
CA LEU A 272 12.54 4.60 -21.13
C LEU A 272 12.29 5.73 -22.11
N THR A 273 11.56 5.42 -23.18
CA THR A 273 10.93 6.42 -24.05
C THR A 273 9.51 6.65 -23.57
N ILE A 274 9.19 7.89 -23.16
CA ILE A 274 7.87 8.26 -22.67
C ILE A 274 7.19 9.17 -23.68
N THR A 275 5.97 8.81 -24.06
CA THR A 275 5.07 9.63 -24.89
C THR A 275 3.83 10.00 -24.07
N LEU A 276 3.48 11.27 -24.03
CA LEU A 276 2.27 11.77 -23.37
C LEU A 276 1.27 12.27 -24.40
N VAL A 277 0.04 11.76 -24.33
CA VAL A 277 -1.07 12.16 -25.19
C VAL A 277 -2.20 12.72 -24.31
N ASP A 278 -2.59 13.96 -24.54
CA ASP A 278 -3.79 14.52 -23.93
C ASP A 278 -5.03 14.05 -24.70
N GLN A 279 -5.77 13.12 -24.08
CA GLN A 279 -7.00 12.53 -24.65
C GLN A 279 -8.03 13.61 -25.02
N SER A 280 -8.10 14.71 -24.26
CA SER A 280 -9.07 15.80 -24.48
C SER A 280 -8.77 16.63 -25.73
N ALA A 281 -7.56 16.57 -26.27
CA ALA A 281 -7.17 17.29 -27.47
C ALA A 281 -7.74 16.68 -28.77
N GLY A 282 -8.44 15.56 -28.70
CA GLY A 282 -9.14 14.95 -29.84
C GLY A 282 -8.24 14.27 -30.89
N ASN A 283 -6.94 14.22 -30.68
CA ASN A 283 -5.97 13.74 -31.67
C ASN A 283 -5.35 12.39 -31.21
N ASN A 284 -6.15 11.34 -31.19
CA ASN A 284 -5.71 9.97 -30.84
C ASN A 284 -5.04 9.23 -32.02
N ALA A 285 -4.56 9.95 -33.02
CA ALA A 285 -3.95 9.38 -34.23
C ALA A 285 -2.48 8.93 -34.06
N ALA A 286 -1.93 8.97 -32.85
CA ALA A 286 -0.60 8.46 -32.59
C ALA A 286 -0.57 6.92 -32.84
N ARG A 287 0.25 6.49 -33.79
CA ARG A 287 0.53 5.07 -34.01
C ARG A 287 1.68 4.68 -33.09
N PHE A 288 1.43 3.66 -32.29
CA PHE A 288 2.43 3.07 -31.40
C PHE A 288 2.89 1.71 -31.98
N ASP A 289 4.14 1.39 -31.77
CA ASP A 289 4.72 0.09 -32.12
C ASP A 289 5.59 -0.39 -30.94
N ASN A 290 5.45 -1.66 -30.60
CA ASN A 290 6.14 -2.29 -29.47
C ASN A 290 6.13 -1.44 -28.19
N THR A 291 4.98 -0.84 -27.87
CA THR A 291 4.81 0.15 -26.79
C THR A 291 3.82 -0.38 -25.76
N THR A 292 4.06 -0.07 -24.48
CA THR A 292 3.05 -0.20 -23.43
C THR A 292 2.22 1.07 -23.38
N ILE A 293 0.92 0.96 -23.62
CA ILE A 293 -0.02 2.08 -23.68
C ILE A 293 -0.85 2.08 -22.38
N ILE A 294 -0.69 3.09 -21.56
CA ILE A 294 -1.43 3.27 -20.30
C ILE A 294 -2.57 4.26 -20.56
N GLY A 295 -3.79 3.76 -20.53
CA GLY A 295 -4.99 4.49 -20.92
C GLY A 295 -5.49 4.10 -22.33
N PRO A 296 -6.61 4.68 -22.79
CA PRO A 296 -7.48 5.68 -22.14
C PRO A 296 -8.02 5.25 -20.77
N VAL A 297 -8.38 6.24 -19.93
CA VAL A 297 -8.75 5.94 -18.53
C VAL A 297 -10.18 5.39 -18.40
N LYS A 298 -11.14 5.94 -19.16
CA LYS A 298 -12.54 5.51 -19.10
C LYS A 298 -12.76 4.24 -19.92
N GLY A 299 -13.49 3.28 -19.36
CA GLY A 299 -13.81 2.02 -20.03
C GLY A 299 -14.49 2.18 -21.38
N SER A 300 -15.39 3.16 -21.54
CA SER A 300 -16.05 3.45 -22.83
C SER A 300 -15.09 3.96 -23.92
N ASP A 301 -14.04 4.67 -23.53
CA ASP A 301 -13.02 5.16 -24.45
C ASP A 301 -11.99 4.05 -24.75
N MET A 302 -11.68 3.24 -23.74
CA MET A 302 -10.85 2.05 -23.86
C MET A 302 -11.45 1.04 -24.85
N GLU A 303 -12.76 0.78 -24.77
CA GLU A 303 -13.49 -0.12 -25.66
C GLU A 303 -13.38 0.31 -27.13
N LYS A 304 -13.40 1.63 -27.39
CA LYS A 304 -13.22 2.19 -28.74
C LYS A 304 -11.75 2.16 -29.20
N PHE A 305 -10.82 2.35 -28.28
CA PHE A 305 -9.40 2.45 -28.59
C PHE A 305 -8.76 1.08 -28.83
N LEU A 306 -9.11 0.07 -28.02
CA LEU A 306 -8.46 -1.24 -27.99
C LEU A 306 -8.36 -1.92 -29.37
N PRO A 307 -9.39 -1.92 -30.24
CA PRO A 307 -9.30 -2.50 -31.58
C PRO A 307 -8.29 -1.79 -32.51
N THR A 308 -7.94 -0.53 -32.19
CA THR A 308 -7.02 0.30 -33.01
C THR A 308 -5.58 0.29 -32.51
N ALA A 309 -5.35 -0.28 -31.33
CA ALA A 309 -4.06 -0.20 -30.64
C ALA A 309 -2.91 -0.97 -31.30
N GLY A 310 -3.23 -1.93 -32.20
CA GLY A 310 -2.23 -2.79 -32.87
C GLY A 310 -1.76 -3.96 -31.96
N SER A 311 -1.51 -5.11 -32.58
CA SER A 311 -1.21 -6.36 -31.87
C SER A 311 0.18 -6.40 -31.19
N GLY A 312 1.12 -5.54 -31.62
CA GLY A 312 2.45 -5.43 -31.02
C GLY A 312 2.49 -4.65 -29.70
N ASN A 313 1.41 -3.93 -29.37
CA ASN A 313 1.33 -3.09 -28.19
C ASN A 313 0.67 -3.81 -27.03
N THR A 314 1.03 -3.43 -25.79
CA THR A 314 0.31 -3.81 -24.57
C THR A 314 -0.59 -2.64 -24.17
N VAL A 315 -1.87 -2.88 -23.93
CA VAL A 315 -2.82 -1.83 -23.54
C VAL A 315 -3.24 -2.04 -22.10
N ILE A 316 -3.04 -1.04 -21.26
CA ILE A 316 -3.30 -1.09 -19.82
C ILE A 316 -4.46 -0.17 -19.48
N SER A 317 -5.53 -0.72 -18.88
CA SER A 317 -6.59 0.05 -18.23
C SER A 317 -6.16 0.38 -16.79
N PRO A 318 -5.84 1.66 -16.49
CA PRO A 318 -5.16 1.99 -15.23
C PRO A 318 -6.08 2.02 -14.00
N MET A 319 -7.38 2.34 -14.14
CA MET A 319 -8.23 2.69 -13.00
C MET A 319 -9.67 2.20 -13.08
N ASP A 320 -10.21 1.90 -14.26
CA ASP A 320 -11.62 1.56 -14.40
C ASP A 320 -11.87 0.08 -14.06
N ILE A 321 -12.62 -0.15 -12.99
CA ILE A 321 -12.99 -1.49 -12.50
C ILE A 321 -13.93 -2.23 -13.46
N ASN A 322 -14.60 -1.53 -14.39
CA ASN A 322 -15.59 -2.09 -15.31
C ASN A 322 -14.98 -2.58 -16.63
N THR A 323 -13.65 -2.46 -16.80
CA THR A 323 -12.98 -2.91 -18.03
C THR A 323 -12.74 -4.43 -18.08
N GLY A 324 -13.15 -5.18 -17.05
CA GLY A 324 -13.03 -6.64 -17.00
C GLY A 324 -13.60 -7.37 -18.22
N LYS A 325 -14.71 -6.87 -18.77
CA LYS A 325 -15.30 -7.40 -20.00
C LYS A 325 -14.40 -7.31 -21.24
N LEU A 326 -13.41 -6.41 -21.22
CA LEU A 326 -12.43 -6.23 -22.32
C LEU A 326 -11.26 -7.20 -22.22
N VAL A 327 -11.13 -7.95 -21.14
CA VAL A 327 -10.07 -8.96 -20.96
C VAL A 327 -10.29 -10.13 -21.90
N ALA A 328 -11.55 -10.57 -22.05
CA ALA A 328 -11.91 -11.71 -22.88
C ALA A 328 -11.55 -11.47 -24.36
N GLY A 329 -10.77 -12.37 -24.95
CA GLY A 329 -10.36 -12.33 -26.34
C GLY A 329 -9.32 -11.26 -26.71
N ASN A 330 -8.83 -10.47 -25.74
CA ASN A 330 -7.85 -9.40 -25.98
C ASN A 330 -6.53 -9.69 -25.27
N ARG A 331 -5.74 -10.61 -25.81
CA ARG A 331 -4.48 -11.14 -25.22
C ARG A 331 -3.47 -10.07 -24.79
N ASN A 332 -3.50 -8.89 -25.39
CA ASN A 332 -2.57 -7.79 -25.13
C ASN A 332 -3.15 -6.73 -24.17
N PHE A 333 -4.33 -6.99 -23.61
CA PHE A 333 -5.00 -6.09 -22.69
C PHE A 333 -4.74 -6.46 -21.22
N VAL A 334 -4.52 -5.44 -20.39
CA VAL A 334 -4.29 -5.60 -18.95
C VAL A 334 -5.22 -4.69 -18.18
N GLN A 335 -6.03 -5.25 -17.30
CA GLN A 335 -6.84 -4.52 -16.33
C GLN A 335 -6.08 -4.43 -15.00
N ILE A 336 -5.87 -3.21 -14.50
CA ILE A 336 -5.14 -2.96 -13.25
C ILE A 336 -6.06 -2.90 -12.04
N ALA A 337 -7.19 -2.19 -12.14
CA ALA A 337 -8.12 -2.05 -11.03
C ALA A 337 -8.90 -3.36 -10.83
N PRO A 338 -8.77 -4.05 -9.68
CA PRO A 338 -9.55 -5.25 -9.40
C PRO A 338 -11.05 -4.96 -9.46
N SER A 339 -11.83 -5.87 -10.04
CA SER A 339 -13.28 -5.75 -10.09
C SER A 339 -13.90 -5.80 -8.68
N GLN A 340 -15.13 -5.33 -8.53
CA GLN A 340 -15.86 -5.51 -7.25
C GLN A 340 -15.99 -6.98 -6.86
N GLU A 341 -16.12 -7.86 -7.84
CA GLU A 341 -16.20 -9.31 -7.61
C GLU A 341 -14.88 -9.87 -7.11
N ASP A 342 -13.72 -9.44 -7.66
CA ASP A 342 -12.39 -9.83 -7.16
C ASP A 342 -12.14 -9.30 -5.74
N GLN A 343 -12.56 -8.08 -5.44
CA GLN A 343 -12.47 -7.50 -4.10
C GLN A 343 -13.30 -8.30 -3.10
N LEU A 344 -14.54 -8.65 -3.46
CA LEU A 344 -15.41 -9.47 -2.64
C LEU A 344 -14.86 -10.89 -2.47
N ALA A 345 -14.33 -11.50 -3.52
CA ALA A 345 -13.73 -12.83 -3.45
C ALA A 345 -12.57 -12.88 -2.45
N ASN A 346 -11.68 -11.89 -2.48
CA ASN A 346 -10.59 -11.77 -1.50
C ASN A 346 -11.11 -11.55 -0.06
N LEU A 347 -12.18 -10.76 0.11
CA LEU A 347 -12.82 -10.57 1.41
C LEU A 347 -13.45 -11.87 1.94
N MET A 348 -14.06 -12.67 1.04
CA MET A 348 -14.63 -13.96 1.40
C MET A 348 -13.55 -14.99 1.76
N ASP A 349 -12.38 -14.96 1.09
CA ASP A 349 -11.23 -15.76 1.46
C ASP A 349 -10.72 -15.37 2.84
N LEU A 350 -10.60 -14.07 3.13
CA LEU A 350 -10.24 -13.56 4.45
C LEU A 350 -11.24 -13.98 5.52
N LEU A 351 -12.56 -13.85 5.27
CA LEU A 351 -13.61 -14.29 6.19
C LEU A 351 -13.48 -15.79 6.47
N ALA A 352 -13.24 -16.61 5.44
CA ALA A 352 -13.06 -18.05 5.59
C ALA A 352 -11.90 -18.41 6.54
N THR A 353 -10.81 -17.64 6.55
CA THR A 353 -9.68 -17.85 7.48
C THR A 353 -10.02 -17.57 8.95
N ARG A 354 -11.12 -16.85 9.21
CA ARG A 354 -11.56 -16.49 10.57
C ARG A 354 -12.62 -17.45 11.13
N ILE A 355 -13.11 -18.38 10.33
CA ILE A 355 -14.13 -19.34 10.77
C ILE A 355 -13.56 -20.37 11.73
N SER A 356 -14.24 -20.54 12.86
CA SER A 356 -13.94 -21.54 13.89
C SER A 356 -15.23 -22.12 14.46
N LEU A 357 -15.12 -23.05 15.42
CA LEU A 357 -16.28 -23.60 16.12
C LEU A 357 -16.94 -22.60 17.07
N ASP A 358 -16.23 -21.55 17.45
CA ASP A 358 -16.68 -20.54 18.42
C ASP A 358 -17.27 -19.30 17.75
N ASN A 359 -17.57 -19.36 16.46
CA ASN A 359 -18.17 -18.23 15.76
C ASN A 359 -19.31 -18.61 14.81
N SER A 360 -20.13 -17.64 14.47
CA SER A 360 -21.20 -17.75 13.48
C SER A 360 -21.02 -16.71 12.38
N VAL A 361 -21.47 -17.01 11.16
CA VAL A 361 -21.43 -16.10 10.02
C VAL A 361 -22.83 -15.56 9.74
N MET A 362 -22.94 -14.23 9.65
CA MET A 362 -24.18 -13.51 9.35
C MET A 362 -23.97 -12.59 8.15
N ILE A 363 -24.83 -12.68 7.14
CA ILE A 363 -24.88 -11.73 6.02
C ILE A 363 -26.08 -10.80 6.23
N ILE A 364 -25.80 -9.50 6.44
CA ILE A 364 -26.84 -8.47 6.61
C ILE A 364 -26.88 -7.60 5.34
N TYR A 365 -28.08 -7.43 4.76
CA TYR A 365 -28.24 -6.66 3.53
C TYR A 365 -29.56 -5.91 3.44
N GLU A 366 -29.55 -4.82 2.65
CA GLU A 366 -30.74 -4.02 2.41
C GLU A 366 -31.70 -4.74 1.46
N ARG A 367 -32.97 -4.86 1.89
CA ARG A 367 -34.02 -5.46 1.07
C ARG A 367 -34.35 -4.52 -0.09
N ASN A 368 -34.30 -5.03 -1.32
CA ASN A 368 -34.50 -4.25 -2.54
C ASN A 368 -33.50 -3.07 -2.71
N GLY A 369 -32.34 -3.11 -2.02
CA GLY A 369 -31.27 -2.12 -2.18
C GLY A 369 -30.57 -2.23 -3.53
N ALA A 370 -29.79 -1.19 -3.86
CA ALA A 370 -29.04 -1.12 -5.12
C ALA A 370 -27.94 -2.18 -5.25
N ASP A 371 -27.47 -2.75 -4.13
CA ASP A 371 -26.36 -3.69 -4.06
C ASP A 371 -26.78 -5.18 -4.21
N GLY A 372 -27.98 -5.46 -4.73
CA GLY A 372 -28.50 -6.83 -4.85
C GLY A 372 -27.56 -7.80 -5.57
N ALA A 373 -26.88 -7.36 -6.63
CA ALA A 373 -25.90 -8.17 -7.36
C ALA A 373 -24.69 -8.55 -6.46
N LEU A 374 -24.22 -7.63 -5.62
CA LEU A 374 -23.13 -7.86 -4.69
C LEU A 374 -23.54 -8.83 -3.58
N VAL A 375 -24.78 -8.74 -3.10
CA VAL A 375 -25.35 -9.67 -2.11
C VAL A 375 -25.42 -11.08 -2.67
N GLU A 376 -25.94 -11.25 -3.89
CA GLU A 376 -26.00 -12.58 -4.53
C GLU A 376 -24.62 -13.15 -4.85
N ALA A 377 -23.65 -12.30 -5.23
CA ALA A 377 -22.26 -12.72 -5.37
C ALA A 377 -21.68 -13.20 -4.02
N ALA A 378 -21.93 -12.48 -2.92
CA ALA A 378 -21.46 -12.88 -1.58
C ALA A 378 -22.04 -14.24 -1.16
N LYS A 379 -23.35 -14.47 -1.35
CA LYS A 379 -24.00 -15.75 -1.06
C LYS A 379 -23.43 -16.89 -1.92
N ARG A 380 -23.27 -16.66 -3.23
CA ARG A 380 -22.68 -17.64 -4.14
C ARG A 380 -21.26 -18.01 -3.67
N MET A 381 -20.41 -17.03 -3.40
CA MET A 381 -19.03 -17.24 -2.96
C MET A 381 -18.95 -17.92 -1.59
N ALA A 382 -19.89 -17.66 -0.67
CA ALA A 382 -20.00 -18.38 0.59
C ALA A 382 -20.30 -19.86 0.36
N ASN A 383 -21.27 -20.16 -0.50
CA ASN A 383 -21.64 -21.53 -0.85
C ASN A 383 -20.48 -22.28 -1.54
N GLU A 384 -19.77 -21.64 -2.47
CA GLU A 384 -18.61 -22.21 -3.17
C GLU A 384 -17.47 -22.58 -2.21
N ARG A 385 -17.33 -21.84 -1.09
CA ARG A 385 -16.34 -22.07 -0.03
C ARG A 385 -16.83 -22.98 1.09
N GLY A 386 -18.09 -23.47 1.02
CA GLY A 386 -18.70 -24.30 2.07
C GLY A 386 -18.93 -23.53 3.39
N ILE A 387 -19.03 -22.19 3.34
CA ILE A 387 -19.30 -21.36 4.50
C ILE A 387 -20.77 -21.48 4.87
N LEU A 388 -21.06 -21.92 6.09
CA LEU A 388 -22.41 -21.89 6.65
C LEU A 388 -22.69 -20.48 7.16
N TYR A 389 -23.83 -19.91 6.76
CA TYR A 389 -24.19 -18.55 7.14
C TYR A 389 -25.70 -18.40 7.36
N ASN A 390 -26.08 -17.49 8.22
CA ASN A 390 -27.43 -16.97 8.35
C ASN A 390 -27.59 -15.65 7.60
N THR A 391 -28.81 -15.25 7.31
CA THR A 391 -29.08 -13.98 6.62
C THR A 391 -30.12 -13.15 7.36
N LEU A 392 -29.92 -11.84 7.37
CA LEU A 392 -30.90 -10.86 7.80
C LEU A 392 -31.05 -9.78 6.73
N SER A 393 -32.28 -9.56 6.27
CA SER A 393 -32.57 -8.48 5.33
C SER A 393 -33.66 -7.57 5.85
N TYR A 394 -33.47 -6.27 5.69
CA TYR A 394 -34.49 -5.30 6.06
C TYR A 394 -34.39 -4.02 5.20
N ASP A 395 -35.46 -3.21 5.29
CA ASP A 395 -35.51 -1.89 4.69
C ASP A 395 -35.13 -0.84 5.73
N ILE A 396 -34.24 0.10 5.39
CA ILE A 396 -33.75 1.16 6.28
C ILE A 396 -34.89 1.96 6.95
N LEU A 397 -36.06 2.01 6.32
CA LEU A 397 -37.24 2.70 6.87
C LEU A 397 -37.91 1.99 8.05
N GLN A 398 -37.52 0.75 8.37
CA GLN A 398 -38.10 -0.04 9.47
C GLN A 398 -37.66 0.41 10.87
N GLY A 399 -36.64 1.26 10.99
CA GLY A 399 -36.31 2.02 12.19
C GLY A 399 -36.01 1.20 13.44
N ARG A 400 -36.58 1.58 14.59
CA ARG A 400 -36.24 1.06 15.94
C ARG A 400 -36.46 -0.42 16.16
N GLU A 401 -37.38 -1.05 15.41
CA GLU A 401 -37.68 -2.49 15.53
C GLU A 401 -36.52 -3.38 15.07
N MET A 402 -35.57 -2.81 14.34
CA MET A 402 -34.46 -3.59 13.77
C MET A 402 -33.43 -3.99 14.80
N MET A 403 -33.22 -3.21 15.87
CA MET A 403 -32.25 -3.56 16.91
C MET A 403 -32.55 -4.92 17.55
N ASP A 404 -33.83 -5.19 17.89
CA ASP A 404 -34.23 -6.49 18.46
C ASP A 404 -34.08 -7.62 17.44
N LYS A 405 -34.46 -7.39 16.19
CA LYS A 405 -34.28 -8.38 15.11
C LYS A 405 -32.81 -8.70 14.85
N ILE A 406 -31.92 -7.70 14.86
CA ILE A 406 -30.47 -7.90 14.72
C ILE A 406 -29.93 -8.68 15.93
N LYS A 407 -30.36 -8.32 17.15
CA LYS A 407 -29.98 -9.02 18.38
C LYS A 407 -30.36 -10.50 18.35
N ASP A 408 -31.61 -10.80 17.92
CA ASP A 408 -32.12 -12.16 17.88
C ASP A 408 -31.52 -13.00 16.73
N ALA A 409 -31.00 -12.35 15.68
CA ALA A 409 -30.30 -13.00 14.59
C ALA A 409 -28.83 -13.32 14.90
N LEU A 410 -28.23 -12.67 15.91
CA LEU A 410 -26.85 -12.89 16.32
C LEU A 410 -26.77 -13.89 17.47
N GLU A 411 -25.85 -14.83 17.40
CA GLU A 411 -25.67 -15.87 18.40
C GLU A 411 -25.05 -15.32 19.69
N PRO A 412 -25.71 -15.51 20.84
CA PRO A 412 -25.15 -15.10 22.13
C PRO A 412 -23.97 -15.97 22.53
N GLY A 413 -22.90 -15.37 23.00
CA GLY A 413 -21.71 -16.08 23.49
C GLY A 413 -20.74 -16.53 22.40
N LEU A 414 -21.07 -16.37 21.12
CA LEU A 414 -20.18 -16.60 20.00
C LEU A 414 -19.66 -15.27 19.43
N ASP A 415 -18.54 -15.33 18.73
CA ASP A 415 -18.08 -14.24 17.87
C ASP A 415 -18.87 -14.25 16.56
N ASN A 416 -19.69 -13.22 16.33
CA ASN A 416 -20.48 -13.10 15.11
C ASN A 416 -19.66 -12.41 14.02
N LEU A 417 -19.30 -13.15 12.96
CA LEU A 417 -18.66 -12.63 11.76
C LEU A 417 -19.75 -12.03 10.85
N VAL A 418 -19.86 -10.71 10.85
CA VAL A 418 -20.95 -10.02 10.15
C VAL A 418 -20.43 -9.42 8.85
N LEU A 419 -20.86 -10.01 7.73
CA LEU A 419 -20.62 -9.49 6.39
C LEU A 419 -21.78 -8.58 5.96
N ILE A 420 -21.44 -7.35 5.55
CA ILE A 420 -22.43 -6.41 5.01
C ILE A 420 -21.97 -6.02 3.60
N PRO A 421 -22.42 -6.74 2.55
CA PRO A 421 -22.05 -6.50 1.16
C PRO A 421 -22.84 -5.34 0.59
N SER A 422 -22.60 -4.13 1.09
CA SER A 422 -23.30 -2.91 0.68
C SER A 422 -22.37 -1.72 0.55
N ASN A 423 -22.63 -0.92 -0.50
CA ASN A 423 -22.01 0.38 -0.77
C ASN A 423 -22.93 1.57 -0.41
N SER A 424 -24.10 1.28 0.18
CA SER A 424 -25.03 2.29 0.66
C SER A 424 -24.61 2.79 2.04
N GLU A 425 -24.07 4.01 2.11
CA GLU A 425 -23.64 4.59 3.39
C GLU A 425 -24.79 4.68 4.40
N ALA A 426 -25.98 5.03 3.94
CA ALA A 426 -27.15 5.13 4.81
C ALA A 426 -27.51 3.78 5.46
N PHE A 427 -27.54 2.70 4.67
CA PHE A 427 -27.83 1.36 5.18
C PHE A 427 -26.73 0.86 6.11
N VAL A 428 -25.47 0.98 5.69
CA VAL A 428 -24.32 0.54 6.49
C VAL A 428 -24.25 1.31 7.81
N SER A 429 -24.52 2.63 7.79
CA SER A 429 -24.55 3.47 9.01
C SER A 429 -25.62 2.98 9.99
N ASP A 430 -26.79 2.64 9.50
CA ASP A 430 -27.88 2.12 10.36
C ASP A 430 -27.50 0.76 10.98
N VAL A 431 -27.02 -0.19 10.17
CA VAL A 431 -26.59 -1.52 10.66
C VAL A 431 -25.44 -1.39 11.67
N VAL A 432 -24.38 -0.68 11.34
CA VAL A 432 -23.17 -0.55 12.16
C VAL A 432 -23.47 0.13 13.50
N ARG A 433 -24.35 1.14 13.50
CA ARG A 433 -24.82 1.78 14.74
C ARG A 433 -25.58 0.80 15.64
N ASN A 434 -26.51 0.03 15.08
CA ASN A 434 -27.26 -0.98 15.84
C ASN A 434 -26.34 -2.09 16.37
N LEU A 435 -25.40 -2.56 15.58
CA LEU A 435 -24.38 -3.54 16.01
C LEU A 435 -23.48 -2.98 17.13
N ASN A 436 -23.06 -1.71 17.06
CA ASN A 436 -22.28 -1.08 18.12
C ASN A 436 -23.07 -0.97 19.43
N LEU A 437 -24.37 -0.67 19.37
CA LEU A 437 -25.23 -0.64 20.57
C LEU A 437 -25.32 -2.02 21.23
N LEU A 438 -25.39 -3.10 20.45
CA LEU A 438 -25.37 -4.47 20.96
C LEU A 438 -23.99 -4.88 21.47
N TYR A 439 -22.92 -4.50 20.78
CA TYR A 439 -21.55 -4.78 21.17
C TYR A 439 -21.17 -4.12 22.51
N THR A 440 -21.61 -2.89 22.73
CA THR A 440 -21.30 -2.09 23.94
C THR A 440 -22.38 -2.18 25.03
N ASN A 441 -23.42 -3.03 24.86
CA ASN A 441 -24.52 -3.12 25.81
C ASN A 441 -24.02 -3.46 27.23
N PRO A 442 -24.41 -2.70 28.26
CA PRO A 442 -23.99 -2.94 29.64
C PRO A 442 -24.57 -4.25 30.20
N ALA A 443 -25.77 -4.65 29.79
CA ALA A 443 -26.37 -5.92 30.17
C ALA A 443 -25.73 -7.06 29.37
N GLN A 444 -25.05 -7.98 30.07
CA GLN A 444 -24.26 -9.03 29.45
C GLN A 444 -25.11 -9.97 28.58
N GLU A 445 -26.35 -10.23 28.99
CA GLU A 445 -27.31 -11.07 28.25
C GLU A 445 -27.73 -10.47 26.88
N ASN A 446 -27.65 -9.15 26.75
CA ASN A 446 -27.94 -8.43 25.51
C ASN A 446 -26.70 -8.15 24.65
N ARG A 447 -25.51 -8.37 25.20
CA ARG A 447 -24.26 -8.11 24.48
C ARG A 447 -24.04 -9.15 23.38
N ARG A 448 -23.53 -8.67 22.24
CA ARG A 448 -23.11 -9.53 21.13
C ARG A 448 -21.69 -9.19 20.75
N SER A 449 -20.83 -10.20 20.66
CA SER A 449 -19.51 -10.04 20.04
C SER A 449 -19.69 -9.97 18.53
N VAL A 450 -19.02 -9.01 17.89
CA VAL A 450 -19.15 -8.74 16.45
C VAL A 450 -17.78 -8.47 15.86
N MET A 451 -17.53 -9.09 14.72
CA MET A 451 -16.41 -8.80 13.84
C MET A 451 -16.96 -8.42 12.46
N LEU A 452 -16.63 -7.21 11.98
CA LEU A 452 -17.22 -6.67 10.75
C LEU A 452 -16.40 -7.04 9.51
N PHE A 453 -17.11 -7.31 8.41
CA PHE A 453 -16.58 -7.46 7.07
C PHE A 453 -17.37 -6.56 6.12
N GLY A 454 -16.68 -5.64 5.44
CA GLY A 454 -17.30 -4.62 4.60
C GLY A 454 -16.65 -4.44 3.25
N THR A 455 -17.19 -3.54 2.43
CA THR A 455 -16.63 -3.19 1.12
C THR A 455 -15.56 -2.10 1.24
N PRO A 456 -14.64 -1.97 0.28
CA PRO A 456 -13.62 -0.89 0.28
C PRO A 456 -14.21 0.51 0.35
N ARG A 457 -15.44 0.69 -0.13
CA ARG A 457 -16.13 1.99 -0.14
C ARG A 457 -16.36 2.57 1.24
N TRP A 458 -16.43 1.74 2.29
CA TRP A 458 -16.65 2.20 3.67
C TRP A 458 -15.58 3.16 4.17
N ARG A 459 -14.38 3.10 3.63
CA ARG A 459 -13.30 4.03 3.96
C ARG A 459 -13.61 5.49 3.62
N ASN A 460 -14.56 5.71 2.72
CA ASN A 460 -14.97 7.03 2.24
C ASN A 460 -16.33 7.47 2.80
N PHE A 461 -16.89 6.73 3.77
CA PHE A 461 -18.14 7.09 4.43
C PHE A 461 -17.87 8.16 5.48
N GLU A 462 -18.68 9.22 5.47
CA GLU A 462 -18.50 10.39 6.34
C GLU A 462 -19.44 10.35 7.56
N ASN A 463 -20.56 9.60 7.47
CA ASN A 463 -21.60 9.58 8.50
C ASN A 463 -21.49 8.38 9.45
N ILE A 464 -20.36 7.68 9.47
CA ILE A 464 -20.11 6.56 10.37
C ILE A 464 -18.94 6.91 11.27
N GLU A 465 -19.15 6.80 12.59
CA GLU A 465 -18.09 6.94 13.58
C GLU A 465 -17.01 5.88 13.35
N VAL A 466 -15.78 6.32 13.03
CA VAL A 466 -14.64 5.43 12.79
C VAL A 466 -14.36 4.54 14.01
N ASP A 467 -14.67 5.01 15.20
CA ASP A 467 -14.61 4.27 16.47
C ASP A 467 -15.39 2.94 16.42
N TYR A 468 -16.53 2.89 15.71
CA TYR A 468 -17.30 1.66 15.55
C TYR A 468 -16.54 0.60 14.75
N PHE A 469 -15.80 1.02 13.73
CA PHE A 469 -14.96 0.14 12.93
C PHE A 469 -13.83 -0.49 13.76
N HIS A 470 -13.20 0.31 14.61
CA HIS A 470 -12.15 -0.17 15.51
C HIS A 470 -12.69 -1.11 16.59
N LYS A 471 -13.80 -0.76 17.24
CA LYS A 471 -14.43 -1.59 18.29
C LYS A 471 -14.83 -2.97 17.78
N MET A 472 -15.39 -3.04 16.59
CA MET A 472 -15.90 -4.26 15.96
C MET A 472 -14.92 -4.88 14.96
N ASN A 473 -13.62 -4.52 15.01
CA ASN A 473 -12.56 -5.07 14.17
C ASN A 473 -12.97 -5.18 12.69
N LEU A 474 -13.27 -4.06 12.04
CA LEU A 474 -13.65 -4.06 10.62
C LEU A 474 -12.52 -4.62 9.74
N HIS A 475 -12.85 -5.64 8.97
CA HIS A 475 -12.01 -6.24 7.95
C HIS A 475 -12.43 -5.76 6.56
N LEU A 476 -11.45 -5.30 5.78
CA LEU A 476 -11.66 -4.88 4.38
C LEU A 476 -10.61 -5.53 3.48
N SER A 477 -11.01 -5.85 2.25
CA SER A 477 -10.07 -6.20 1.17
C SER A 477 -10.07 -5.06 0.16
N ILE A 478 -8.98 -4.28 0.11
CA ILE A 478 -8.91 -3.03 -0.66
C ILE A 478 -7.87 -3.11 -1.78
N PRO A 479 -8.16 -2.49 -2.95
CA PRO A 479 -7.25 -2.56 -4.09
C PRO A 479 -5.95 -1.76 -3.90
N TYR A 480 -6.01 -0.69 -3.10
CA TYR A 480 -4.89 0.24 -2.91
C TYR A 480 -4.73 0.58 -1.43
N TYR A 481 -3.53 0.32 -0.90
CA TYR A 481 -3.17 0.64 0.47
C TYR A 481 -1.74 1.19 0.55
N VAL A 482 -1.59 2.43 0.98
CA VAL A 482 -0.28 3.05 1.20
C VAL A 482 0.18 2.75 2.62
N ASP A 483 1.23 1.96 2.76
CA ASP A 483 1.88 1.77 4.05
C ASP A 483 2.98 2.82 4.24
N TYR A 484 2.67 3.87 4.96
CA TYR A 484 3.58 4.99 5.25
C TYR A 484 4.79 4.59 6.11
N ASN A 485 4.84 3.36 6.62
CA ASN A 485 6.01 2.84 7.33
C ASN A 485 7.07 2.31 6.37
N LYS A 486 6.69 1.90 5.16
CA LYS A 486 7.61 1.40 4.14
C LYS A 486 8.59 2.49 3.70
N GLN A 487 9.89 2.15 3.68
CA GLN A 487 10.94 3.11 3.27
C GLN A 487 10.76 3.60 1.84
N LEU A 488 10.33 2.74 0.93
CA LEU A 488 10.03 3.09 -0.45
C LEU A 488 8.98 4.21 -0.56
N VAL A 489 7.91 4.11 0.24
CA VAL A 489 6.86 5.14 0.30
C VAL A 489 7.40 6.46 0.84
N LYS A 490 8.20 6.41 1.90
CA LYS A 490 8.85 7.61 2.48
C LYS A 490 9.78 8.29 1.48
N ASP A 491 10.59 7.52 0.77
CA ASP A 491 11.52 8.04 -0.23
C ASP A 491 10.77 8.66 -1.42
N PHE A 492 9.69 8.03 -1.86
CA PHE A 492 8.81 8.58 -2.90
C PHE A 492 8.21 9.93 -2.46
N ILE A 493 7.61 9.99 -1.28
CA ILE A 493 6.98 11.23 -0.76
C ILE A 493 8.02 12.35 -0.64
N MET A 494 9.22 12.06 -0.12
CA MET A 494 10.29 13.07 0.00
C MET A 494 10.73 13.59 -1.37
N LYS A 495 10.91 12.71 -2.35
CA LYS A 495 11.24 13.12 -3.72
C LYS A 495 10.13 13.94 -4.36
N TYR A 496 8.88 13.49 -4.19
CA TYR A 496 7.71 14.17 -4.73
C TYR A 496 7.60 15.61 -4.19
N ARG A 497 7.69 15.78 -2.88
CA ARG A 497 7.70 17.10 -2.22
C ARG A 497 8.84 17.99 -2.70
N ALA A 498 10.03 17.43 -2.87
CA ALA A 498 11.21 18.18 -3.33
C ALA A 498 11.05 18.71 -4.76
N LEU A 499 10.37 17.98 -5.65
CA LEU A 499 10.19 18.34 -7.05
C LEU A 499 8.97 19.22 -7.30
N TYR A 500 7.85 18.92 -6.64
CA TYR A 500 6.56 19.52 -6.95
C TYR A 500 6.06 20.47 -5.86
N ASN A 501 6.73 20.54 -4.72
CA ASN A 501 6.40 21.39 -3.57
C ASN A 501 4.95 21.21 -3.06
N CYS A 502 4.40 20.01 -3.19
CA CYS A 502 3.09 19.60 -2.70
C CYS A 502 3.09 18.13 -2.26
N GLU A 503 1.99 17.68 -1.64
CA GLU A 503 1.80 16.29 -1.27
C GLU A 503 1.34 15.45 -2.47
N PRO A 504 1.86 14.20 -2.64
CA PRO A 504 1.34 13.29 -3.64
C PRO A 504 -0.08 12.84 -3.29
N THR A 505 -0.99 12.88 -4.25
CA THR A 505 -2.31 12.27 -4.11
C THR A 505 -2.27 10.76 -4.43
N PRO A 506 -3.35 10.01 -4.16
CA PRO A 506 -3.45 8.61 -4.58
C PRO A 506 -3.17 8.36 -6.06
N PHE A 507 -3.39 9.38 -6.91
CA PHE A 507 -3.09 9.29 -8.34
C PHE A 507 -1.58 9.27 -8.63
N ALA A 508 -0.76 9.99 -7.87
CA ALA A 508 0.69 9.95 -8.01
C ALA A 508 1.25 8.57 -7.65
N PHE A 509 0.77 7.97 -6.57
CA PHE A 509 1.13 6.59 -6.20
C PHE A 509 0.74 5.60 -7.30
N GLN A 510 -0.46 5.77 -7.89
CA GLN A 510 -0.94 4.90 -8.97
C GLN A 510 -0.08 5.02 -10.22
N GLY A 511 0.28 6.25 -10.62
CA GLY A 511 1.15 6.51 -11.76
C GLY A 511 2.52 5.87 -11.60
N PHE A 512 3.10 5.96 -10.40
CA PHE A 512 4.36 5.30 -10.06
C PHE A 512 4.23 3.78 -10.18
N ASP A 513 3.26 3.18 -9.49
CA ASP A 513 3.09 1.72 -9.42
C ASP A 513 2.88 1.09 -10.79
N ILE A 514 1.99 1.67 -11.62
CA ILE A 514 1.70 1.14 -12.96
C ILE A 514 2.93 1.24 -13.86
N THR A 515 3.71 2.32 -13.75
CA THR A 515 4.93 2.49 -14.54
C THR A 515 5.99 1.45 -14.16
N MET A 516 6.22 1.25 -12.86
CA MET A 516 7.15 0.23 -12.36
C MET A 516 6.73 -1.17 -12.83
N MET A 517 5.46 -1.52 -12.66
CA MET A 517 4.88 -2.80 -13.07
C MET A 517 5.01 -3.02 -14.58
N SER A 518 4.74 -1.98 -15.40
CA SER A 518 4.84 -2.05 -16.86
C SER A 518 6.24 -2.40 -17.35
N CYS A 519 7.26 -2.12 -16.55
CA CYS A 519 8.67 -2.45 -16.81
C CYS A 519 9.12 -3.76 -16.13
N GLY A 520 8.19 -4.57 -15.59
CA GLY A 520 8.51 -5.85 -14.96
C GLY A 520 8.92 -5.76 -13.49
N TYR A 521 8.63 -4.64 -12.81
CA TYR A 521 8.89 -4.45 -11.37
C TYR A 521 7.59 -4.52 -10.57
N GLU A 522 6.87 -5.63 -10.67
CA GLU A 522 5.55 -5.84 -10.07
C GLU A 522 5.54 -5.76 -8.54
N ASN A 523 6.67 -6.08 -7.90
CA ASN A 523 6.82 -6.05 -6.43
C ASN A 523 7.37 -4.71 -5.92
N TYR A 524 7.68 -3.75 -6.80
CA TYR A 524 8.21 -2.44 -6.44
C TYR A 524 7.08 -1.41 -6.45
N THR A 525 6.13 -1.59 -5.53
CA THR A 525 4.89 -0.81 -5.47
C THR A 525 4.75 -0.03 -4.17
N LEU A 526 4.07 1.11 -4.26
CA LEU A 526 3.79 2.01 -3.13
C LEU A 526 2.45 1.67 -2.46
N GLN A 527 1.43 1.32 -3.25
CA GLN A 527 0.07 1.09 -2.76
C GLN A 527 -0.61 -0.14 -3.38
N SER A 528 -0.12 -0.62 -4.53
CA SER A 528 -0.77 -1.69 -5.29
C SER A 528 -0.24 -3.06 -4.89
N ASN A 529 -1.11 -4.07 -4.97
CA ASN A 529 -0.77 -5.48 -4.85
C ASN A 529 -1.18 -6.14 -6.17
N TYR A 530 -0.21 -6.57 -6.97
CA TYR A 530 -0.49 -7.16 -8.28
C TYR A 530 -0.50 -8.69 -8.21
N LYS A 531 -1.66 -9.28 -8.58
CA LYS A 531 -1.84 -10.72 -8.79
C LYS A 531 -2.59 -10.92 -10.09
N PHE A 532 -1.83 -11.08 -11.17
CA PHE A 532 -2.43 -11.22 -12.49
C PHE A 532 -2.99 -12.62 -12.71
N LYS A 533 -4.21 -12.67 -13.27
CA LYS A 533 -4.90 -13.89 -13.66
C LYS A 533 -5.31 -13.81 -15.12
N LYS A 534 -5.21 -14.95 -15.80
CA LYS A 534 -5.66 -15.16 -17.15
C LYS A 534 -6.69 -16.29 -17.14
N ASP A 535 -7.90 -16.03 -17.61
CA ASP A 535 -8.97 -17.02 -17.54
C ASP A 535 -8.89 -18.04 -18.70
N ASN A 536 -8.55 -17.58 -19.93
CA ASN A 536 -8.33 -18.45 -21.09
C ASN A 536 -7.08 -18.03 -21.88
N ALA A 537 -6.54 -18.92 -22.69
CA ALA A 537 -5.29 -18.68 -23.45
C ALA A 537 -5.34 -17.44 -24.38
N GLY A 538 -6.51 -17.11 -24.92
CA GLY A 538 -6.73 -15.94 -25.80
C GLY A 538 -7.03 -14.62 -25.05
N ASP A 539 -7.20 -14.67 -23.74
CA ASP A 539 -7.59 -13.52 -22.94
C ASP A 539 -6.38 -12.65 -22.55
N GLY A 540 -6.67 -11.43 -22.16
CA GLY A 540 -5.72 -10.54 -21.50
C GLY A 540 -5.51 -10.90 -20.02
N LEU A 541 -4.85 -10.01 -19.31
CA LEU A 541 -4.61 -10.15 -17.87
C LEU A 541 -5.58 -9.26 -17.07
N ARG A 542 -6.11 -9.79 -15.98
CA ARG A 542 -6.78 -8.99 -14.96
C ARG A 542 -6.06 -9.09 -13.63
N ASN A 543 -5.90 -7.97 -12.97
CA ASN A 543 -5.38 -7.96 -11.62
C ASN A 543 -6.49 -8.36 -10.63
N THR A 544 -6.22 -9.35 -9.81
CA THR A 544 -7.09 -9.79 -8.71
C THR A 544 -6.49 -9.47 -7.34
N GLY A 545 -5.31 -8.83 -7.32
CA GLY A 545 -4.58 -8.52 -6.10
C GLY A 545 -5.27 -7.43 -5.28
N ASN A 546 -5.39 -7.67 -4.00
CA ASN A 546 -5.93 -6.75 -3.00
C ASN A 546 -5.07 -6.82 -1.74
N THR A 547 -5.17 -5.81 -0.91
CA THR A 547 -4.55 -5.78 0.42
C THR A 547 -5.65 -5.91 1.47
N ASN A 548 -5.52 -6.92 2.32
CA ASN A 548 -6.44 -7.10 3.43
C ASN A 548 -6.00 -6.23 4.61
N ILE A 549 -6.93 -5.47 5.16
CA ILE A 549 -6.67 -4.60 6.32
C ILE A 549 -7.68 -4.85 7.42
N VAL A 550 -7.24 -4.60 8.66
CA VAL A 550 -8.10 -4.63 9.86
C VAL A 550 -7.97 -3.35 10.65
N TYR A 551 -9.09 -2.87 11.15
CA TYR A 551 -9.19 -1.78 12.11
C TYR A 551 -9.07 -2.37 13.52
N ASN A 552 -7.93 -2.18 14.16
CA ASN A 552 -7.63 -2.76 15.47
C ASN A 552 -8.26 -1.95 16.62
N LYS A 553 -8.51 -2.62 17.75
CA LYS A 553 -9.10 -1.99 18.97
C LYS A 553 -8.19 -0.92 19.59
N ASP A 554 -6.91 -0.89 19.25
CA ASP A 554 -5.94 0.14 19.66
C ASP A 554 -5.90 1.34 18.70
N TYR A 555 -6.88 1.46 17.83
CA TYR A 555 -7.01 2.51 16.80
C TYR A 555 -5.93 2.50 15.72
N THR A 556 -5.18 1.43 15.58
CA THR A 556 -4.30 1.22 14.43
C THR A 556 -5.05 0.53 13.29
N ILE A 557 -4.54 0.68 12.07
CA ILE A 557 -4.95 -0.10 10.91
C ILE A 557 -3.73 -0.90 10.48
N SER A 558 -3.87 -2.23 10.42
CA SER A 558 -2.79 -3.11 10.00
C SER A 558 -3.17 -3.94 8.78
N VAL A 559 -2.13 -4.30 8.02
CA VAL A 559 -2.25 -5.26 6.92
C VAL A 559 -2.29 -6.67 7.51
N ILE A 560 -3.16 -7.51 6.96
CA ILE A 560 -3.29 -8.92 7.30
C ILE A 560 -2.88 -9.74 6.08
N GLU A 561 -2.04 -10.73 6.25
CA GLU A 561 -1.64 -11.72 5.24
C GLU A 561 -2.67 -12.84 5.11
#